data_1cd795bc383c57fdff7794f9f2339564
#
_entry.id   1cd795bc383c57fdff7794f9f2339564
#
_cell.length_a   1.000
_cell.length_b   1.000
_cell.length_c   1.000
_cell.angle_alpha   90.00
_cell.angle_beta   90.00
_cell.angle_gamma   90.00
#
_symmetry.space_group_name_H-M   'P 1'
#
loop_
_entity.id
_entity.type
_entity.pdbx_description
1 polymer ?
#
loop_
_entity_poly.entity_id
_entity_poly.type
_entity_poly.pdbx_seq_one_letter_code
_entity_poly.pdbx_strand_id
1 'polypeptide(L)'
;MRKVSIIIVSYNVRSYVSHAIDSILKSDYNNFEIIVVDNNSYDGTCDHLKKKYKTIHVISNDTNRGFGKAVNQGAKHADGEYLFVLNPDTIIEEDTISKLIKFISMNKNIGMVGPKILNADGSLQLSCKRSFPTLKVALPKILGLDKIFPNSKWMGKYNLTYLDPSKNHTVDAISGSCMMISSSVFRKIGGFDETFFMFGEDIDICLRIWKANFEVHYFSGTKIVHYKGESVKTAPYNSRQAFYDSMDIFVDKHYSSTLSLVARFFISFGIRLNKFLASFNEKKSLFLSLLMDLIIISCSFSLAVYFRFSNFDPIFDSHGLVPIVYVALWLSVYSYLQLYSRYILSYSRALMGTLIGFLLAVLFTYFFKQFAYSRLVIINASTLIALFLPGWRIFTHYLISRGYFRSVNHSKSLLFARKTIVLGSDIEGVRIAESILNRFDSGLDLIGYIDKNYQEENNNLPIPFLGKLNEARQLIHTHRINEIIFSSSSFSNKEILDFMDKTRDLRLIYRMVPSEQDILLGKSNVDDIGGISFINIEYNFYQKFHKISKRIFDIIISILLLTILSPIILSYISLGRLVKIQFWGEAG
;
A
#
# COMPACT_ATOMS: atom_id res chain seq x y z
N MET A 1 -7.79 30.92 -36.25
CA MET A 1 -7.50 30.44 -34.88
C MET A 1 -6.68 29.14 -34.98
N ARG A 2 -5.68 28.95 -34.12
CA ARG A 2 -4.84 27.73 -34.12
C ARG A 2 -5.61 26.55 -33.52
N LYS A 3 -5.58 25.39 -34.13
CA LYS A 3 -6.29 24.21 -33.58
C LYS A 3 -5.56 23.62 -32.38
N VAL A 4 -6.31 23.21 -31.35
CA VAL A 4 -5.80 22.56 -30.15
C VAL A 4 -6.39 21.15 -30.06
N SER A 5 -5.53 20.15 -29.91
CA SER A 5 -5.96 18.79 -29.58
C SER A 5 -5.80 18.55 -28.07
N ILE A 6 -6.92 18.36 -27.38
CA ILE A 6 -6.96 18.13 -25.94
C ILE A 6 -6.95 16.63 -25.71
N ILE A 7 -5.92 16.13 -25.01
CA ILE A 7 -5.73 14.70 -24.75
C ILE A 7 -5.95 14.45 -23.28
N ILE A 8 -6.90 13.59 -22.97
CA ILE A 8 -7.25 13.17 -21.59
C ILE A 8 -7.05 11.66 -21.49
N VAL A 9 -6.25 11.21 -20.50
CA VAL A 9 -6.09 9.79 -20.19
C VAL A 9 -6.98 9.45 -19.02
N SER A 10 -7.89 8.49 -19.19
CA SER A 10 -8.87 8.08 -18.17
C SER A 10 -8.59 6.68 -17.66
N TYR A 11 -8.77 6.47 -16.34
CA TYR A 11 -8.76 5.15 -15.71
C TYR A 11 -9.63 5.15 -14.45
N ASN A 12 -10.84 4.55 -14.53
CA ASN A 12 -11.78 4.41 -13.41
C ASN A 12 -12.15 5.74 -12.71
N VAL A 13 -12.45 6.78 -13.47
CA VAL A 13 -12.77 8.13 -12.97
C VAL A 13 -13.92 8.77 -13.73
N ARG A 14 -14.98 8.00 -14.02
CA ARG A 14 -16.13 8.41 -14.85
C ARG A 14 -16.69 9.79 -14.50
N SER A 15 -16.91 10.06 -13.23
CA SER A 15 -17.45 11.35 -12.77
C SER A 15 -16.49 12.50 -13.03
N TYR A 16 -15.21 12.31 -12.69
CA TYR A 16 -14.19 13.35 -12.84
C TYR A 16 -13.91 13.70 -14.29
N VAL A 17 -13.74 12.68 -15.16
CA VAL A 17 -13.50 12.93 -16.59
C VAL A 17 -14.68 13.65 -17.24
N SER A 18 -15.93 13.38 -16.79
CA SER A 18 -17.10 14.11 -17.26
C SER A 18 -17.05 15.59 -16.86
N HIS A 19 -16.69 15.90 -15.62
CA HIS A 19 -16.55 17.27 -15.15
C HIS A 19 -15.40 18.00 -15.87
N ALA A 20 -14.29 17.32 -16.14
CA ALA A 20 -13.19 17.89 -16.94
C ALA A 20 -13.67 18.27 -18.33
N ILE A 21 -14.36 17.37 -19.04
CA ILE A 21 -14.91 17.62 -20.37
C ILE A 21 -15.94 18.75 -20.32
N ASP A 22 -16.85 18.74 -19.35
CA ASP A 22 -17.87 19.79 -19.20
C ASP A 22 -17.21 21.16 -18.96
N SER A 23 -16.06 21.24 -18.25
CA SER A 23 -15.31 22.49 -18.08
C SER A 23 -14.62 22.96 -19.38
N ILE A 24 -14.12 22.02 -20.20
CA ILE A 24 -13.52 22.32 -21.50
C ILE A 24 -14.57 22.87 -22.48
N LEU A 25 -15.76 22.27 -22.50
CA LEU A 25 -16.84 22.68 -23.40
C LEU A 25 -17.39 24.07 -23.05
N LYS A 26 -17.11 24.61 -21.87
CA LYS A 26 -17.43 26.00 -21.48
C LYS A 26 -16.35 27.00 -21.84
N SER A 27 -15.25 26.55 -22.48
CA SER A 27 -14.15 27.44 -22.85
C SER A 27 -14.59 28.53 -23.84
N ASP A 28 -14.00 29.71 -23.71
CA ASP A 28 -14.12 30.83 -24.66
C ASP A 28 -13.40 30.55 -26.01
N TYR A 29 -12.61 29.47 -26.08
CA TYR A 29 -11.88 29.04 -27.26
C TYR A 29 -12.61 27.89 -27.98
N ASN A 30 -12.99 28.09 -29.25
CA ASN A 30 -13.86 27.16 -29.96
C ASN A 30 -13.14 26.24 -30.96
N ASN A 31 -11.85 26.49 -31.30
CA ASN A 31 -11.12 25.69 -32.28
C ASN A 31 -10.29 24.58 -31.60
N PHE A 32 -10.98 23.60 -31.03
CA PHE A 32 -10.35 22.44 -30.39
C PHE A 32 -11.06 21.13 -30.75
N GLU A 33 -10.37 20.04 -30.51
CA GLU A 33 -10.90 18.67 -30.46
C GLU A 33 -10.54 18.02 -29.13
N ILE A 34 -11.36 17.08 -28.69
CA ILE A 34 -11.13 16.33 -27.46
C ILE A 34 -10.92 14.85 -27.79
N ILE A 35 -9.79 14.31 -27.36
CA ILE A 35 -9.41 12.91 -27.51
C ILE A 35 -9.26 12.33 -26.11
N VAL A 36 -10.13 11.37 -25.76
CA VAL A 36 -10.05 10.64 -24.49
C VAL A 36 -9.49 9.26 -24.75
N VAL A 37 -8.39 8.92 -24.08
CA VAL A 37 -7.81 7.58 -24.10
C VAL A 37 -8.18 6.87 -22.81
N ASP A 38 -9.08 5.91 -22.89
CA ASP A 38 -9.51 5.11 -21.76
C ASP A 38 -8.60 3.90 -21.58
N ASN A 39 -7.89 3.84 -20.47
CA ASN A 39 -6.90 2.83 -20.15
C ASN A 39 -7.51 1.57 -19.49
N ASN A 40 -8.60 1.04 -20.09
CA ASN A 40 -9.31 -0.14 -19.59
C ASN A 40 -10.07 0.15 -18.27
N SER A 41 -10.91 1.17 -18.27
CA SER A 41 -11.80 1.43 -17.14
C SER A 41 -12.90 0.38 -17.03
N TYR A 42 -13.20 -0.06 -15.81
CA TYR A 42 -14.27 -1.01 -15.51
C TYR A 42 -15.48 -0.35 -14.83
N ASP A 43 -15.43 0.97 -14.57
CA ASP A 43 -16.52 1.77 -13.97
C ASP A 43 -17.55 2.27 -14.99
N GLY A 44 -17.47 1.80 -16.25
CA GLY A 44 -18.35 2.21 -17.35
C GLY A 44 -18.01 3.57 -17.95
N THR A 45 -16.82 4.12 -17.72
CA THR A 45 -16.36 5.40 -18.25
C THR A 45 -16.51 5.47 -19.77
N CYS A 46 -16.00 4.47 -20.50
CA CYS A 46 -15.98 4.49 -21.97
C CYS A 46 -17.39 4.59 -22.57
N ASP A 47 -18.34 3.75 -22.10
CA ASP A 47 -19.71 3.75 -22.60
C ASP A 47 -20.46 5.03 -22.24
N HIS A 48 -20.24 5.54 -21.02
CA HIS A 48 -20.81 6.80 -20.58
C HIS A 48 -20.35 7.96 -21.46
N LEU A 49 -19.06 8.07 -21.75
CA LEU A 49 -18.50 9.15 -22.57
C LEU A 49 -19.02 9.09 -24.00
N LYS A 50 -19.06 7.92 -24.63
CA LYS A 50 -19.60 7.74 -26.00
C LYS A 50 -21.09 8.09 -26.08
N LYS A 51 -21.85 7.82 -25.01
CA LYS A 51 -23.28 8.13 -24.93
C LYS A 51 -23.53 9.62 -24.72
N LYS A 52 -22.80 10.25 -23.78
CA LYS A 52 -23.04 11.66 -23.36
C LYS A 52 -22.46 12.66 -24.36
N TYR A 53 -21.27 12.41 -24.92
CA TYR A 53 -20.55 13.36 -25.75
C TYR A 53 -20.37 12.83 -27.18
N LYS A 54 -21.08 13.41 -28.15
CA LYS A 54 -21.06 12.94 -29.54
C LYS A 54 -19.86 13.48 -30.37
N THR A 55 -19.24 14.55 -29.88
CA THR A 55 -18.17 15.28 -30.58
C THR A 55 -16.76 14.95 -30.13
N ILE A 56 -16.62 14.08 -29.13
CA ILE A 56 -15.30 13.66 -28.62
C ILE A 56 -14.86 12.34 -29.27
N HIS A 57 -13.55 12.19 -29.41
CA HIS A 57 -12.97 10.92 -29.87
C HIS A 57 -12.54 10.08 -28.66
N VAL A 58 -13.18 8.91 -28.47
CA VAL A 58 -12.87 7.99 -27.36
C VAL A 58 -12.12 6.77 -27.89
N ILE A 59 -10.89 6.59 -27.44
CA ILE A 59 -10.02 5.43 -27.72
C ILE A 59 -10.05 4.53 -26.49
N SER A 60 -10.46 3.27 -26.64
CA SER A 60 -10.51 2.29 -25.56
C SER A 60 -9.36 1.31 -25.67
N ASN A 61 -8.62 1.11 -24.58
CA ASN A 61 -7.57 0.11 -24.48
C ASN A 61 -8.05 -1.13 -23.72
N ASP A 62 -7.55 -2.30 -24.09
CA ASP A 62 -7.85 -3.58 -23.42
C ASP A 62 -7.05 -3.78 -22.12
N THR A 63 -6.00 -2.97 -21.93
CA THR A 63 -5.15 -3.00 -20.73
C THR A 63 -4.71 -1.59 -20.36
N ASN A 64 -4.39 -1.36 -19.09
CA ASN A 64 -3.78 -0.10 -18.67
C ASN A 64 -2.33 -0.02 -19.17
N ARG A 65 -2.08 0.87 -20.14
CA ARG A 65 -0.77 1.04 -20.82
C ARG A 65 0.14 2.06 -20.12
N GLY A 66 -0.32 2.68 -19.04
CA GLY A 66 0.36 3.80 -18.39
C GLY A 66 0.04 5.15 -19.04
N PHE A 67 0.47 6.24 -18.37
CA PHE A 67 0.09 7.60 -18.75
C PHE A 67 0.77 8.05 -20.06
N GLY A 68 2.10 8.03 -20.11
CA GLY A 68 2.85 8.54 -21.26
C GLY A 68 2.51 7.84 -22.56
N LYS A 69 2.38 6.50 -22.53
CA LYS A 69 2.00 5.69 -23.70
C LYS A 69 0.59 5.98 -24.18
N ALA A 70 -0.35 6.21 -23.27
CA ALA A 70 -1.72 6.58 -23.62
C ALA A 70 -1.78 8.01 -24.22
N VAL A 71 -1.01 8.97 -23.68
CA VAL A 71 -0.90 10.30 -24.30
C VAL A 71 -0.30 10.22 -25.70
N ASN A 72 0.77 9.43 -25.91
CA ASN A 72 1.34 9.20 -27.24
C ASN A 72 0.32 8.61 -28.22
N GLN A 73 -0.51 7.68 -27.74
CA GLN A 73 -1.60 7.10 -28.53
C GLN A 73 -2.63 8.17 -28.94
N GLY A 74 -3.07 9.02 -28.02
CA GLY A 74 -3.95 10.14 -28.32
C GLY A 74 -3.32 11.14 -29.28
N ALA A 75 -2.03 11.44 -29.11
CA ALA A 75 -1.29 12.36 -29.96
C ALA A 75 -1.15 11.90 -31.45
N LYS A 76 -1.22 10.59 -31.71
CA LYS A 76 -1.24 10.05 -33.09
C LYS A 76 -2.54 10.37 -33.82
N HIS A 77 -3.63 10.62 -33.08
CA HIS A 77 -4.94 10.99 -33.65
C HIS A 77 -5.19 12.50 -33.61
N ALA A 78 -4.23 13.26 -33.06
CA ALA A 78 -4.32 14.71 -32.91
C ALA A 78 -3.81 15.42 -34.17
N ASP A 79 -4.57 16.40 -34.66
CA ASP A 79 -4.20 17.24 -35.81
C ASP A 79 -4.01 18.73 -35.43
N GLY A 80 -4.12 19.07 -34.13
CA GLY A 80 -3.92 20.42 -33.64
C GLY A 80 -2.47 20.91 -33.69
N GLU A 81 -2.30 22.23 -33.83
CA GLU A 81 -0.99 22.90 -33.76
C GLU A 81 -0.40 22.83 -32.35
N TYR A 82 -1.25 22.71 -31.33
CA TYR A 82 -0.90 22.49 -29.94
C TYR A 82 -1.59 21.25 -29.37
N LEU A 83 -0.85 20.49 -28.59
CA LEU A 83 -1.38 19.42 -27.76
C LEU A 83 -1.60 19.96 -26.35
N PHE A 84 -2.81 19.83 -25.84
CA PHE A 84 -3.16 20.18 -24.47
C PHE A 84 -3.42 18.91 -23.69
N VAL A 85 -2.40 18.42 -22.99
CA VAL A 85 -2.49 17.23 -22.13
C VAL A 85 -3.11 17.64 -20.80
N LEU A 86 -4.21 16.98 -20.43
CA LEU A 86 -5.00 17.31 -19.26
C LEU A 86 -5.38 16.04 -18.49
N ASN A 87 -5.18 16.05 -17.18
CA ASN A 87 -5.64 14.95 -16.34
C ASN A 87 -7.18 14.90 -16.24
N PRO A 88 -7.78 13.71 -16.08
CA PRO A 88 -9.22 13.53 -16.02
C PRO A 88 -9.86 14.12 -14.76
N ASP A 89 -9.06 14.36 -13.71
CA ASP A 89 -9.47 14.91 -12.41
C ASP A 89 -9.12 16.42 -12.27
N THR A 90 -9.20 17.16 -13.39
CA THR A 90 -8.97 18.61 -13.44
C THR A 90 -10.20 19.37 -13.88
N ILE A 91 -10.32 20.62 -13.41
CA ILE A 91 -11.31 21.60 -13.88
C ILE A 91 -10.55 22.84 -14.32
N ILE A 92 -10.79 23.31 -15.55
CA ILE A 92 -10.18 24.50 -16.12
C ILE A 92 -11.14 25.70 -16.06
N GLU A 93 -10.58 26.93 -16.00
CA GLU A 93 -11.34 28.16 -16.19
C GLU A 93 -11.68 28.36 -17.69
N GLU A 94 -12.74 29.11 -17.98
CA GLU A 94 -13.24 29.32 -19.35
C GLU A 94 -12.18 29.92 -20.28
N ASP A 95 -11.32 30.79 -19.77
CA ASP A 95 -10.27 31.49 -20.53
C ASP A 95 -8.89 30.79 -20.52
N THR A 96 -8.83 29.56 -19.93
CA THR A 96 -7.56 28.84 -19.77
C THR A 96 -6.90 28.56 -21.12
N ILE A 97 -7.65 28.02 -22.06
CA ILE A 97 -7.11 27.61 -23.38
C ILE A 97 -6.65 28.84 -24.15
N SER A 98 -7.47 29.88 -24.25
CA SER A 98 -7.15 31.11 -24.96
C SER A 98 -5.92 31.81 -24.41
N LYS A 99 -5.79 31.90 -23.08
CA LYS A 99 -4.65 32.49 -22.39
C LYS A 99 -3.36 31.71 -22.59
N LEU A 100 -3.41 30.36 -22.49
CA LEU A 100 -2.24 29.49 -22.71
C LEU A 100 -1.74 29.58 -24.17
N ILE A 101 -2.65 29.54 -25.16
CA ILE A 101 -2.30 29.71 -26.58
C ILE A 101 -1.66 31.08 -26.80
N LYS A 102 -2.27 32.15 -26.27
CA LYS A 102 -1.70 33.49 -26.40
C LYS A 102 -0.29 33.54 -25.84
N PHE A 103 -0.06 32.96 -24.68
CA PHE A 103 1.24 32.99 -24.02
C PHE A 103 2.29 32.17 -24.79
N ILE A 104 2.02 30.91 -25.14
CA ILE A 104 2.99 30.05 -25.83
C ILE A 104 3.33 30.59 -27.23
N SER A 105 2.41 31.31 -27.86
CA SER A 105 2.62 31.89 -29.19
C SER A 105 3.40 33.21 -29.19
N MET A 106 3.65 33.84 -28.05
CA MET A 106 4.44 35.07 -27.93
C MET A 106 5.91 34.88 -28.26
N ASN A 107 6.45 33.68 -28.00
CA ASN A 107 7.85 33.37 -28.24
C ASN A 107 7.99 31.95 -28.79
N LYS A 108 8.60 31.81 -29.97
CA LYS A 108 8.83 30.50 -30.64
C LYS A 108 9.75 29.56 -29.84
N ASN A 109 10.51 30.10 -28.86
CA ASN A 109 11.38 29.29 -28.00
C ASN A 109 10.59 28.59 -26.87
N ILE A 110 9.34 28.99 -26.60
CA ILE A 110 8.51 28.32 -25.62
C ILE A 110 8.00 27.00 -26.24
N GLY A 111 8.55 25.89 -25.75
CA GLY A 111 8.14 24.54 -26.16
C GLY A 111 6.95 24.02 -25.40
N MET A 112 6.82 24.41 -24.12
CA MET A 112 5.77 23.93 -23.24
C MET A 112 5.40 25.00 -22.20
N VAL A 113 4.11 25.05 -21.84
CA VAL A 113 3.60 25.91 -20.77
C VAL A 113 2.58 25.17 -19.91
N GLY A 114 2.64 25.39 -18.60
CA GLY A 114 1.64 24.90 -17.63
C GLY A 114 1.06 26.06 -16.81
N PRO A 115 -0.24 26.01 -16.47
CA PRO A 115 -0.91 27.02 -15.68
C PRO A 115 -0.59 26.91 -14.20
N LYS A 116 -1.07 27.86 -13.40
CA LYS A 116 -1.17 27.74 -11.94
C LYS A 116 -2.16 26.65 -11.59
N ILE A 117 -1.72 25.67 -10.77
CA ILE A 117 -2.55 24.54 -10.35
C ILE A 117 -2.88 24.68 -8.89
N LEU A 118 -4.17 24.58 -8.56
CA LEU A 118 -4.70 24.59 -7.20
C LEU A 118 -5.18 23.19 -6.79
N ASN A 119 -5.04 22.86 -5.53
CA ASN A 119 -5.70 21.72 -4.91
C ASN A 119 -7.21 22.01 -4.73
N ALA A 120 -8.00 21.00 -4.37
CA ALA A 120 -9.44 21.15 -4.13
C ALA A 120 -9.78 22.15 -2.99
N ASP A 121 -8.86 22.36 -2.05
CA ASP A 121 -8.98 23.34 -0.95
C ASP A 121 -8.55 24.77 -1.33
N GLY A 122 -8.23 25.00 -2.61
CA GLY A 122 -7.75 26.30 -3.11
C GLY A 122 -6.27 26.59 -2.87
N SER A 123 -5.55 25.75 -2.15
CA SER A 123 -4.10 25.91 -1.92
C SER A 123 -3.29 25.62 -3.20
N LEU A 124 -2.11 26.24 -3.31
CA LEU A 124 -1.22 26.01 -4.46
C LEU A 124 -0.69 24.56 -4.46
N GLN A 125 -0.85 23.87 -5.58
CA GLN A 125 -0.22 22.57 -5.78
C GLN A 125 1.27 22.75 -6.09
N LEU A 126 2.16 22.39 -5.16
CA LEU A 126 3.59 22.62 -5.26
C LEU A 126 4.26 21.99 -6.49
N SER A 127 3.66 20.93 -7.07
CA SER A 127 4.18 20.26 -8.25
C SER A 127 3.97 21.03 -9.55
N CYS A 128 3.22 22.15 -9.56
CA CYS A 128 2.95 22.94 -10.77
C CYS A 128 4.22 23.58 -11.35
N LYS A 129 5.27 23.76 -10.54
CA LYS A 129 6.59 24.27 -10.96
C LYS A 129 7.67 23.57 -10.17
N ARG A 130 8.68 23.01 -10.83
CA ARG A 130 9.74 22.21 -10.20
C ARG A 130 11.09 22.45 -10.86
N SER A 131 12.16 22.17 -10.11
CA SER A 131 13.50 21.98 -10.66
C SER A 131 13.77 20.49 -10.95
N PHE A 132 14.72 20.23 -11.86
CA PHE A 132 15.18 18.86 -12.09
C PHE A 132 15.80 18.25 -10.82
N PRO A 133 15.57 16.98 -10.54
CA PRO A 133 16.02 16.29 -9.34
C PRO A 133 17.53 15.95 -9.41
N THR A 134 18.40 16.98 -9.49
CA THR A 134 19.85 16.81 -9.30
C THR A 134 20.13 16.49 -7.84
N LEU A 135 21.33 15.92 -7.53
CA LEU A 135 21.71 15.58 -6.16
C LEU A 135 21.54 16.76 -5.18
N LYS A 136 21.99 17.95 -5.58
CA LYS A 136 21.88 19.18 -4.77
C LYS A 136 20.44 19.62 -4.51
N VAL A 137 19.51 19.28 -5.41
CA VAL A 137 18.09 19.63 -5.33
C VAL A 137 17.30 18.53 -4.61
N ALA A 138 17.63 17.27 -4.85
CA ALA A 138 16.93 16.13 -4.27
C ALA A 138 17.24 15.95 -2.78
N LEU A 139 18.48 16.17 -2.34
CA LEU A 139 18.93 15.93 -0.96
C LEU A 139 18.14 16.74 0.08
N PRO A 140 17.95 18.07 -0.05
CA PRO A 140 17.10 18.82 0.88
C PRO A 140 15.64 18.33 0.89
N LYS A 141 15.11 17.92 -0.25
CA LYS A 141 13.76 17.36 -0.38
C LYS A 141 13.62 16.03 0.35
N ILE A 142 14.58 15.12 0.17
CA ILE A 142 14.62 13.80 0.82
C ILE A 142 14.70 13.95 2.36
N LEU A 143 15.49 14.90 2.84
CA LEU A 143 15.66 15.20 4.26
C LEU A 143 14.50 16.04 4.86
N GLY A 144 13.52 16.47 4.05
CA GLY A 144 12.39 17.29 4.51
C GLY A 144 12.74 18.74 4.85
N LEU A 145 13.96 19.20 4.50
CA LEU A 145 14.44 20.56 4.78
C LEU A 145 13.67 21.62 3.99
N ASP A 146 13.10 21.25 2.86
CA ASP A 146 12.21 22.11 2.06
C ASP A 146 10.93 22.53 2.81
N LYS A 147 10.47 21.72 3.77
CA LYS A 147 9.30 22.04 4.60
C LYS A 147 9.65 22.98 5.75
N ILE A 148 10.88 22.89 6.27
CA ILE A 148 11.37 23.71 7.38
C ILE A 148 11.79 25.08 6.85
N PHE A 149 12.42 25.14 5.68
CA PHE A 149 12.94 26.36 5.06
C PHE A 149 12.39 26.57 3.64
N PRO A 150 11.06 26.76 3.47
CA PRO A 150 10.42 26.81 2.15
C PRO A 150 10.88 28.02 1.30
N ASN A 151 11.27 29.11 1.92
CA ASN A 151 11.73 30.34 1.24
C ASN A 151 13.21 30.32 0.85
N SER A 152 13.95 29.29 1.22
CA SER A 152 15.36 29.16 0.87
C SER A 152 15.52 28.78 -0.60
N LYS A 153 16.30 29.55 -1.36
CA LYS A 153 16.64 29.25 -2.77
C LYS A 153 17.36 27.90 -2.94
N TRP A 154 17.99 27.38 -1.91
CA TRP A 154 18.67 26.09 -1.93
C TRP A 154 17.75 24.97 -1.43
N MET A 155 17.13 25.12 -0.26
CA MET A 155 16.32 24.06 0.36
C MET A 155 14.94 23.92 -0.29
N GLY A 156 14.31 25.03 -0.72
CA GLY A 156 13.05 25.05 -1.45
C GLY A 156 13.18 24.84 -2.96
N LYS A 157 14.38 24.53 -3.47
CA LYS A 157 14.67 24.52 -4.91
C LYS A 157 13.88 23.47 -5.67
N TYR A 158 13.58 22.33 -5.10
CA TYR A 158 12.85 21.27 -5.82
C TYR A 158 11.46 21.72 -6.29
N ASN A 159 10.66 22.30 -5.40
CA ASN A 159 9.32 22.83 -5.72
C ASN A 159 9.32 24.34 -6.02
N LEU A 160 10.49 24.97 -6.14
CA LEU A 160 10.64 26.40 -6.41
C LEU A 160 9.75 27.27 -5.50
N THR A 161 9.67 26.90 -4.22
CA THR A 161 8.76 27.51 -3.25
C THR A 161 9.09 28.97 -2.93
N TYR A 162 10.33 29.38 -3.20
CA TYR A 162 10.79 30.76 -3.07
C TYR A 162 10.36 31.68 -4.23
N LEU A 163 9.82 31.10 -5.32
CA LEU A 163 9.31 31.89 -6.45
C LEU A 163 7.87 32.32 -6.20
N ASP A 164 7.57 33.58 -6.46
CA ASP A 164 6.23 34.13 -6.37
C ASP A 164 5.26 33.39 -7.33
N PRO A 165 4.22 32.72 -6.81
CA PRO A 165 3.30 31.96 -7.64
C PRO A 165 2.31 32.84 -8.44
N SER A 166 2.33 34.15 -8.25
CA SER A 166 1.53 35.11 -9.02
C SER A 166 2.24 35.65 -10.26
N LYS A 167 3.51 35.28 -10.46
CA LYS A 167 4.33 35.69 -11.61
C LYS A 167 4.64 34.54 -12.54
N ASN A 168 4.86 34.87 -13.81
CA ASN A 168 5.32 33.88 -14.80
C ASN A 168 6.80 33.58 -14.57
N HIS A 169 7.17 32.32 -14.73
CA HIS A 169 8.55 31.88 -14.53
C HIS A 169 8.96 30.86 -15.60
N THR A 170 10.17 30.99 -16.11
CA THR A 170 10.84 29.89 -16.80
C THR A 170 11.28 28.87 -15.73
N VAL A 171 10.91 27.61 -15.90
CA VAL A 171 11.12 26.56 -14.90
C VAL A 171 11.69 25.30 -15.53
N ASP A 172 12.36 24.45 -14.74
CA ASP A 172 12.91 23.22 -15.27
C ASP A 172 11.80 22.24 -15.69
N ALA A 173 10.74 22.10 -14.88
CA ALA A 173 9.63 21.20 -15.14
C ALA A 173 8.30 21.72 -14.58
N ILE A 174 7.20 21.34 -15.26
CA ILE A 174 5.82 21.55 -14.83
C ILE A 174 5.14 20.22 -14.55
N SER A 175 3.92 20.23 -14.01
CA SER A 175 3.14 19.04 -13.72
C SER A 175 2.51 18.45 -14.98
N GLY A 176 2.56 17.11 -15.12
CA GLY A 176 1.85 16.36 -16.16
C GLY A 176 0.33 16.47 -16.12
N SER A 177 -0.23 17.02 -15.03
CA SER A 177 -1.69 17.15 -14.90
C SER A 177 -2.31 18.20 -15.81
N CYS A 178 -1.52 19.19 -16.26
CA CYS A 178 -1.97 20.18 -17.24
C CYS A 178 -0.77 20.81 -17.94
N MET A 179 -0.59 20.50 -19.21
CA MET A 179 0.50 21.07 -20.02
C MET A 179 0.06 21.30 -21.47
N MET A 180 0.40 22.46 -22.00
CA MET A 180 0.23 22.78 -23.41
C MET A 180 1.59 22.76 -24.10
N ILE A 181 1.71 21.99 -25.17
CA ILE A 181 2.96 21.73 -25.88
C ILE A 181 2.73 22.03 -27.37
N SER A 182 3.70 22.66 -28.04
CA SER A 182 3.68 22.73 -29.50
C SER A 182 3.78 21.34 -30.12
N SER A 183 2.86 21.00 -31.03
CA SER A 183 2.85 19.68 -31.70
C SER A 183 4.15 19.42 -32.50
N SER A 184 4.80 20.45 -32.99
CA SER A 184 6.09 20.33 -33.66
C SER A 184 7.21 19.98 -32.69
N VAL A 185 7.22 20.58 -31.49
CA VAL A 185 8.19 20.27 -30.43
C VAL A 185 7.94 18.87 -29.92
N PHE A 186 6.68 18.49 -29.64
CA PHE A 186 6.32 17.15 -29.20
C PHE A 186 6.82 16.06 -30.16
N ARG A 187 6.58 16.25 -31.45
CA ARG A 187 7.10 15.31 -32.48
C ARG A 187 8.62 15.29 -32.55
N LYS A 188 9.28 16.46 -32.46
CA LYS A 188 10.74 16.58 -32.51
C LYS A 188 11.44 15.81 -31.41
N ILE A 189 10.86 15.80 -30.19
CA ILE A 189 11.42 15.08 -29.03
C ILE A 189 10.96 13.63 -28.94
N GLY A 190 10.09 13.15 -29.85
CA GLY A 190 9.58 11.78 -29.88
C GLY A 190 8.46 11.46 -28.86
N GLY A 191 7.73 12.48 -28.39
CA GLY A 191 6.62 12.31 -27.44
C GLY A 191 7.07 11.98 -26.02
N PHE A 192 6.18 11.37 -25.24
CA PHE A 192 6.51 10.84 -23.91
C PHE A 192 7.35 9.56 -24.03
N ASP A 193 8.26 9.35 -23.09
CA ASP A 193 8.99 8.10 -22.98
C ASP A 193 8.12 7.00 -22.36
N GLU A 194 7.92 5.92 -23.10
CA GLU A 194 7.04 4.81 -22.74
C GLU A 194 7.64 3.86 -21.68
N THR A 195 8.89 4.06 -21.27
CA THR A 195 9.52 3.31 -20.17
C THR A 195 8.95 3.72 -18.81
N PHE A 196 8.42 4.94 -18.69
CA PHE A 196 7.69 5.40 -17.52
C PHE A 196 6.24 4.94 -17.57
N PHE A 197 5.86 4.03 -16.68
CA PHE A 197 4.46 3.62 -16.60
C PHE A 197 3.58 4.73 -16.02
N MET A 198 4.02 5.36 -14.93
CA MET A 198 3.38 6.49 -14.26
C MET A 198 4.38 7.20 -13.34
N PHE A 199 4.30 8.52 -13.27
CA PHE A 199 5.24 9.43 -12.61
C PHE A 199 6.61 9.51 -13.28
N GLY A 200 7.21 10.69 -13.22
CA GLY A 200 8.54 10.97 -13.78
C GLY A 200 8.55 11.25 -15.29
N GLU A 201 7.53 10.82 -16.03
CA GLU A 201 7.37 11.10 -17.47
C GLU A 201 7.22 12.60 -17.74
N ASP A 202 6.63 13.34 -16.82
CA ASP A 202 6.47 14.80 -16.91
C ASP A 202 7.80 15.54 -16.72
N ILE A 203 8.66 15.06 -15.82
CA ILE A 203 10.02 15.61 -15.66
C ILE A 203 10.89 15.22 -16.84
N ASP A 204 10.76 13.99 -17.33
CA ASP A 204 11.54 13.49 -18.48
C ASP A 204 11.23 14.30 -19.75
N ILE A 205 9.95 14.50 -20.08
CA ILE A 205 9.59 15.27 -21.28
C ILE A 205 10.07 16.73 -21.18
N CYS A 206 9.96 17.36 -19.99
CA CYS A 206 10.48 18.71 -19.76
C CYS A 206 12.00 18.77 -20.00
N LEU A 207 12.75 17.79 -19.49
CA LEU A 207 14.20 17.74 -19.70
C LEU A 207 14.58 17.56 -21.18
N ARG A 208 13.82 16.76 -21.93
CA ARG A 208 14.07 16.58 -23.37
C ARG A 208 13.69 17.83 -24.17
N ILE A 209 12.69 18.61 -23.75
CA ILE A 209 12.38 19.93 -24.31
C ILE A 209 13.56 20.89 -24.13
N TRP A 210 14.12 20.95 -22.91
CA TRP A 210 15.30 21.75 -22.64
C TRP A 210 16.52 21.32 -23.46
N LYS A 211 16.77 20.01 -23.59
CA LYS A 211 17.85 19.47 -24.44
C LYS A 211 17.64 19.77 -25.94
N ALA A 212 16.41 20.00 -26.35
CA ALA A 212 16.07 20.41 -27.71
C ALA A 212 16.14 21.93 -27.95
N ASN A 213 16.65 22.68 -26.96
CA ASN A 213 16.78 24.15 -26.92
C ASN A 213 15.44 24.90 -26.97
N PHE A 214 14.42 24.35 -26.32
CA PHE A 214 13.15 25.02 -26.03
C PHE A 214 12.99 25.24 -24.53
N GLU A 215 12.16 26.21 -24.17
CA GLU A 215 11.88 26.60 -22.79
C GLU A 215 10.58 25.98 -22.27
N VAL A 216 10.54 25.72 -20.95
CA VAL A 216 9.36 25.29 -20.21
C VAL A 216 8.94 26.42 -19.28
N HIS A 217 7.67 26.83 -19.34
CA HIS A 217 7.17 27.99 -18.60
C HIS A 217 6.04 27.62 -17.64
N TYR A 218 6.08 28.20 -16.45
CA TYR A 218 4.95 28.34 -15.54
C TYR A 218 4.23 29.65 -15.84
N PHE A 219 2.94 29.57 -16.12
CA PHE A 219 2.09 30.72 -16.41
C PHE A 219 1.07 30.96 -15.31
N SER A 220 1.13 32.12 -14.67
CA SER A 220 0.27 32.49 -13.55
C SER A 220 -1.04 33.16 -13.96
N GLY A 221 -1.19 33.53 -15.26
CA GLY A 221 -2.33 34.30 -15.76
C GLY A 221 -3.64 33.54 -15.87
N THR A 222 -3.62 32.21 -15.67
CA THR A 222 -4.81 31.34 -15.52
C THR A 222 -4.54 30.28 -14.48
N LYS A 223 -5.61 29.70 -13.91
CA LYS A 223 -5.53 28.65 -12.90
C LYS A 223 -6.45 27.51 -13.24
N ILE A 224 -6.11 26.32 -12.77
CA ILE A 224 -6.95 25.13 -12.81
C ILE A 224 -7.05 24.52 -11.42
N VAL A 225 -8.11 23.77 -11.17
CA VAL A 225 -8.24 22.95 -9.97
C VAL A 225 -7.93 21.51 -10.34
N HIS A 226 -7.07 20.84 -9.56
CA HIS A 226 -6.72 19.43 -9.75
C HIS A 226 -7.02 18.65 -8.46
N TYR A 227 -7.98 17.73 -8.53
CA TYR A 227 -8.43 16.89 -7.41
C TYR A 227 -7.45 15.78 -7.04
N LYS A 228 -6.26 15.89 -7.50
CA LYS A 228 -5.04 15.09 -7.29
C LYS A 228 -5.25 13.68 -6.77
N GLY A 229 -4.98 12.72 -7.63
CA GLY A 229 -4.83 11.32 -7.23
C GLY A 229 -6.10 10.50 -7.26
N GLU A 230 -7.19 11.00 -7.84
CA GLU A 230 -8.42 10.22 -7.95
C GLU A 230 -8.21 8.97 -8.82
N SER A 231 -7.55 9.10 -9.98
CA SER A 231 -7.16 7.95 -10.81
C SER A 231 -6.16 7.01 -10.13
N VAL A 232 -5.31 7.55 -9.25
CA VAL A 232 -4.32 6.78 -8.50
C VAL A 232 -4.94 6.00 -7.35
N LYS A 233 -6.00 6.53 -6.72
CA LYS A 233 -6.73 5.84 -5.65
C LYS A 233 -7.39 4.56 -6.16
N THR A 234 -7.83 4.54 -7.41
CA THR A 234 -8.49 3.40 -8.05
C THR A 234 -7.53 2.44 -8.74
N ALA A 235 -6.24 2.78 -8.81
CA ALA A 235 -5.24 1.97 -9.48
C ALA A 235 -4.87 0.70 -8.69
N PRO A 236 -4.73 -0.47 -9.34
CA PRO A 236 -4.42 -1.74 -8.68
C PRO A 236 -2.95 -1.89 -8.27
N TYR A 237 -2.17 -0.83 -8.34
CA TYR A 237 -0.74 -0.83 -8.01
C TYR A 237 -0.41 0.16 -6.89
N ASN A 238 0.70 -0.09 -6.19
CA ASN A 238 1.19 0.82 -5.16
C ASN A 238 1.82 2.06 -5.81
N SER A 239 1.06 3.17 -5.84
CA SER A 239 1.47 4.43 -6.46
C SER A 239 2.77 5.00 -5.89
N ARG A 240 3.05 4.75 -4.61
CA ARG A 240 4.30 5.19 -3.97
C ARG A 240 5.49 4.39 -4.47
N GLN A 241 5.31 3.08 -4.65
CA GLN A 241 6.36 2.24 -5.24
C GLN A 241 6.61 2.65 -6.68
N ALA A 242 5.57 2.84 -7.50
CA ALA A 242 5.67 3.30 -8.87
C ALA A 242 6.41 4.65 -8.98
N PHE A 243 6.18 5.58 -8.04
CA PHE A 243 6.92 6.85 -7.98
C PHE A 243 8.42 6.64 -7.75
N TYR A 244 8.82 5.79 -6.80
CA TYR A 244 10.25 5.53 -6.54
C TYR A 244 10.92 4.76 -7.69
N ASP A 245 10.22 3.79 -8.27
CA ASP A 245 10.72 3.03 -9.42
C ASP A 245 10.95 3.97 -10.64
N SER A 246 10.05 4.95 -10.84
CA SER A 246 10.19 5.97 -11.87
C SER A 246 11.35 6.94 -11.60
N MET A 247 11.62 7.27 -10.34
CA MET A 247 12.80 8.07 -10.00
C MET A 247 14.10 7.32 -10.28
N ASP A 248 14.16 6.02 -10.01
CA ASP A 248 15.32 5.18 -10.35
C ASP A 248 15.53 5.17 -11.89
N ILE A 249 14.47 4.96 -12.69
CA ILE A 249 14.52 5.03 -14.17
C ILE A 249 15.05 6.39 -14.63
N PHE A 250 14.55 7.48 -14.05
CA PHE A 250 14.96 8.84 -14.42
C PHE A 250 16.45 9.09 -14.16
N VAL A 251 16.94 8.67 -12.99
CA VAL A 251 18.36 8.82 -12.60
C VAL A 251 19.25 7.98 -13.52
N ASP A 252 18.90 6.73 -13.77
CA ASP A 252 19.65 5.84 -14.65
C ASP A 252 19.73 6.37 -16.09
N LYS A 253 18.63 6.93 -16.60
CA LYS A 253 18.57 7.44 -17.96
C LYS A 253 19.34 8.74 -18.15
N HIS A 254 19.21 9.68 -17.23
CA HIS A 254 19.70 11.04 -17.44
C HIS A 254 20.99 11.40 -16.73
N TYR A 255 21.38 10.66 -15.67
CA TYR A 255 22.53 10.99 -14.84
C TYR A 255 23.59 9.88 -14.76
N SER A 256 23.39 8.74 -15.45
CA SER A 256 24.32 7.60 -15.39
C SER A 256 25.75 7.93 -15.85
N SER A 257 25.89 8.82 -16.83
CA SER A 257 27.18 9.22 -17.42
C SER A 257 27.85 10.41 -16.72
N THR A 258 27.09 11.21 -15.96
CA THR A 258 27.55 12.49 -15.40
C THR A 258 27.77 12.48 -13.90
N LEU A 259 27.17 11.51 -13.18
CA LEU A 259 27.32 11.39 -11.73
C LEU A 259 28.43 10.44 -11.37
N SER A 260 29.26 10.83 -10.38
CA SER A 260 30.21 9.91 -9.76
C SER A 260 29.46 8.73 -9.11
N LEU A 261 30.11 7.55 -9.04
CA LEU A 261 29.56 6.37 -8.38
C LEU A 261 29.02 6.68 -6.97
N VAL A 262 29.73 7.55 -6.24
CA VAL A 262 29.33 8.01 -4.91
C VAL A 262 28.00 8.78 -4.93
N ALA A 263 27.81 9.69 -5.87
CA ALA A 263 26.58 10.49 -5.97
C ALA A 263 25.37 9.61 -6.35
N ARG A 264 25.56 8.65 -7.27
CA ARG A 264 24.52 7.65 -7.61
C ARG A 264 24.17 6.79 -6.39
N PHE A 265 25.17 6.34 -5.64
CA PHE A 265 24.92 5.58 -4.40
C PHE A 265 24.05 6.37 -3.42
N PHE A 266 24.37 7.66 -3.14
CA PHE A 266 23.58 8.48 -2.21
C PHE A 266 22.16 8.75 -2.70
N ILE A 267 21.94 8.96 -4.00
CA ILE A 267 20.58 9.13 -4.57
C ILE A 267 19.79 7.83 -4.43
N SER A 268 20.34 6.70 -4.87
CA SER A 268 19.68 5.39 -4.78
C SER A 268 19.46 4.99 -3.31
N PHE A 269 20.41 5.28 -2.44
CA PHE A 269 20.25 5.05 -1.00
C PHE A 269 19.12 5.90 -0.42
N GLY A 270 19.04 7.19 -0.77
CA GLY A 270 17.96 8.08 -0.32
C GLY A 270 16.57 7.63 -0.82
N ILE A 271 16.48 7.18 -2.06
CA ILE A 271 15.25 6.60 -2.63
C ILE A 271 14.87 5.33 -1.86
N ARG A 272 15.80 4.39 -1.66
CA ARG A 272 15.57 3.14 -0.92
C ARG A 272 15.21 3.40 0.54
N LEU A 273 15.88 4.36 1.19
CA LEU A 273 15.57 4.76 2.56
C LEU A 273 14.15 5.33 2.67
N ASN A 274 13.75 6.22 1.76
CA ASN A 274 12.38 6.76 1.74
C ASN A 274 11.35 5.67 1.42
N LYS A 275 11.64 4.75 0.51
CA LYS A 275 10.82 3.57 0.22
C LYS A 275 10.67 2.69 1.48
N PHE A 276 11.76 2.46 2.21
CA PHE A 276 11.76 1.73 3.48
C PHE A 276 10.94 2.45 4.56
N LEU A 277 11.19 3.76 4.77
CA LEU A 277 10.43 4.58 5.74
C LEU A 277 8.95 4.66 5.40
N ALA A 278 8.62 4.71 4.13
CA ALA A 278 7.24 4.69 3.65
C ALA A 278 6.56 3.34 3.93
N SER A 279 7.26 2.23 3.68
CA SER A 279 6.80 0.89 4.05
C SER A 279 6.71 0.71 5.56
N PHE A 280 7.64 1.31 6.31
CA PHE A 280 7.59 1.34 7.77
C PHE A 280 6.34 2.06 8.29
N ASN A 281 5.97 3.20 7.69
CA ASN A 281 4.75 3.92 8.06
C ASN A 281 3.46 3.11 7.81
N GLU A 282 3.43 2.26 6.79
CA GLU A 282 2.31 1.35 6.54
C GLU A 282 2.24 0.21 7.56
N LYS A 283 3.38 -0.22 8.08
CA LYS A 283 3.53 -1.32 9.04
C LYS A 283 3.90 -0.87 10.45
N LYS A 284 3.70 0.43 10.77
CA LYS A 284 4.11 1.00 12.08
C LYS A 284 3.53 0.27 13.28
N SER A 285 2.28 -0.21 13.20
CA SER A 285 1.64 -0.98 14.27
C SER A 285 2.32 -2.33 14.50
N LEU A 286 2.73 -2.99 13.42
CA LEU A 286 3.51 -4.22 13.47
C LEU A 286 4.87 -3.98 14.13
N PHE A 287 5.62 -2.96 13.66
CA PHE A 287 6.93 -2.64 14.19
C PHE A 287 6.86 -2.23 15.66
N LEU A 288 5.87 -1.41 16.02
CA LEU A 288 5.68 -0.97 17.40
C LEU A 288 5.37 -2.17 18.31
N SER A 289 4.49 -3.08 17.89
CA SER A 289 4.16 -4.27 18.67
C SER A 289 5.35 -5.23 18.81
N LEU A 290 6.11 -5.44 17.73
CA LEU A 290 7.33 -6.26 17.77
C LEU A 290 8.38 -5.66 18.69
N LEU A 291 8.59 -4.35 18.62
CA LEU A 291 9.54 -3.63 19.48
C LEU A 291 9.14 -3.70 20.95
N MET A 292 7.85 -3.49 21.26
CA MET A 292 7.34 -3.61 22.63
C MET A 292 7.52 -5.02 23.18
N ASP A 293 7.19 -6.05 22.38
CA ASP A 293 7.38 -7.43 22.79
C ASP A 293 8.86 -7.78 22.96
N LEU A 294 9.74 -7.31 22.07
CA LEU A 294 11.18 -7.48 22.19
C LEU A 294 11.71 -6.87 23.50
N ILE A 295 11.30 -5.64 23.83
CA ILE A 295 11.68 -4.96 25.06
C ILE A 295 11.18 -5.74 26.27
N ILE A 296 9.89 -6.13 26.30
CA ILE A 296 9.29 -6.86 27.41
C ILE A 296 10.01 -8.19 27.64
N ILE A 297 10.25 -8.97 26.58
CA ILE A 297 10.91 -10.28 26.71
C ILE A 297 12.35 -10.09 27.20
N SER A 298 13.09 -9.14 26.61
CA SER A 298 14.49 -8.88 26.99
C SER A 298 14.61 -8.37 28.44
N CYS A 299 13.75 -7.42 28.84
CA CYS A 299 13.72 -6.92 30.21
C CYS A 299 13.30 -8.01 31.21
N SER A 300 12.29 -8.82 30.88
CA SER A 300 11.84 -9.92 31.72
C SER A 300 12.95 -10.96 31.93
N PHE A 301 13.68 -11.28 30.88
CA PHE A 301 14.80 -12.20 30.97
C PHE A 301 15.95 -11.61 31.81
N SER A 302 16.33 -10.35 31.57
CA SER A 302 17.38 -9.65 32.33
C SER A 302 17.03 -9.55 33.84
N LEU A 303 15.77 -9.20 34.13
CA LEU A 303 15.28 -9.17 35.53
C LEU A 303 15.30 -10.55 36.19
N ALA A 304 14.94 -11.59 35.44
CA ALA A 304 14.98 -12.96 35.95
C ALA A 304 16.42 -13.42 36.26
N VAL A 305 17.39 -13.01 35.44
CA VAL A 305 18.83 -13.25 35.70
C VAL A 305 19.26 -12.49 36.97
N TYR A 306 18.90 -11.21 37.06
CA TYR A 306 19.23 -10.40 38.24
C TYR A 306 18.62 -10.98 39.53
N PHE A 307 17.37 -11.38 39.53
CA PHE A 307 16.73 -12.03 40.68
C PHE A 307 17.39 -13.33 41.11
N ARG A 308 18.04 -14.04 40.17
CA ARG A 308 18.73 -15.31 40.47
C ARG A 308 20.16 -15.14 40.93
N PHE A 309 20.91 -14.19 40.33
CA PHE A 309 22.36 -14.06 40.47
C PHE A 309 22.78 -12.76 41.18
N SER A 310 21.84 -11.83 41.42
CA SER A 310 22.07 -10.49 41.98
C SER A 310 23.02 -9.60 41.16
N ASN A 311 23.35 -10.01 39.93
CA ASN A 311 24.14 -9.26 38.97
C ASN A 311 23.71 -9.59 37.52
N PHE A 312 24.26 -8.87 36.53
CA PHE A 312 24.00 -9.09 35.12
C PHE A 312 25.14 -9.80 34.37
N ASP A 313 26.23 -10.13 35.07
CA ASP A 313 27.42 -10.72 34.45
C ASP A 313 27.09 -11.99 33.63
N PRO A 314 26.19 -12.90 34.10
CA PRO A 314 25.84 -14.09 33.32
C PRO A 314 25.24 -13.81 31.93
N ILE A 315 24.76 -12.58 31.67
CA ILE A 315 24.24 -12.20 30.33
C ILE A 315 25.41 -11.92 29.36
N PHE A 316 26.54 -11.42 29.89
CA PHE A 316 27.69 -10.94 29.09
C PHE A 316 28.84 -11.93 29.04
N ASP A 317 28.81 -12.98 29.88
CA ASP A 317 29.83 -14.04 29.92
C ASP A 317 29.80 -14.96 28.70
N SER A 318 30.52 -16.07 28.75
CA SER A 318 30.68 -17.09 27.69
C SER A 318 29.34 -17.59 27.06
N HIS A 319 28.23 -17.29 27.70
CA HIS A 319 26.87 -17.66 27.27
C HIS A 319 26.08 -16.50 26.65
N GLY A 320 26.70 -15.40 26.25
CA GLY A 320 26.05 -14.18 25.75
C GLY A 320 25.09 -14.37 24.54
N LEU A 321 25.22 -15.48 23.80
CA LEU A 321 24.26 -15.83 22.73
C LEU A 321 22.97 -16.48 23.24
N VAL A 322 22.98 -17.05 24.44
CA VAL A 322 21.84 -17.81 25.01
C VAL A 322 20.59 -16.94 25.21
N PRO A 323 20.67 -15.72 25.78
CA PRO A 323 19.51 -14.82 25.87
C PRO A 323 18.88 -14.54 24.51
N ILE A 324 19.70 -14.36 23.49
CA ILE A 324 19.23 -14.09 22.12
C ILE A 324 18.41 -15.27 21.58
N VAL A 325 18.85 -16.50 21.84
CA VAL A 325 18.12 -17.72 21.45
C VAL A 325 16.75 -17.80 22.12
N TYR A 326 16.68 -17.50 23.44
CA TYR A 326 15.41 -17.50 24.16
C TYR A 326 14.46 -16.40 23.65
N VAL A 327 14.96 -15.19 23.44
CA VAL A 327 14.17 -14.09 22.86
C VAL A 327 13.65 -14.49 21.48
N ALA A 328 14.50 -15.03 20.61
CA ALA A 328 14.14 -15.47 19.28
C ALA A 328 13.08 -16.59 19.32
N LEU A 329 13.16 -17.51 20.28
CA LEU A 329 12.19 -18.57 20.47
C LEU A 329 10.80 -18.02 20.75
N TRP A 330 10.64 -17.10 21.74
CA TRP A 330 9.33 -16.50 22.03
C TRP A 330 8.82 -15.67 20.86
N LEU A 331 9.65 -14.84 20.22
CA LEU A 331 9.24 -14.08 19.05
C LEU A 331 8.79 -14.98 17.89
N SER A 332 9.42 -16.13 17.69
CA SER A 332 9.02 -17.11 16.69
C SER A 332 7.65 -17.71 16.98
N VAL A 333 7.38 -18.08 18.24
CA VAL A 333 6.07 -18.59 18.67
C VAL A 333 4.98 -17.54 18.46
N TYR A 334 5.23 -16.28 18.86
CA TYR A 334 4.26 -15.21 18.66
C TYR A 334 4.03 -14.90 17.17
N SER A 335 5.06 -14.98 16.35
CA SER A 335 4.94 -14.85 14.90
C SER A 335 4.10 -15.98 14.32
N TYR A 336 4.30 -17.22 14.75
CA TYR A 336 3.50 -18.38 14.35
C TYR A 336 2.03 -18.21 14.74
N LEU A 337 1.74 -17.68 15.95
CA LEU A 337 0.39 -17.36 16.40
C LEU A 337 -0.20 -16.10 15.75
N GLN A 338 0.47 -15.52 14.76
CA GLN A 338 0.05 -14.35 13.98
C GLN A 338 -0.17 -13.08 14.82
N LEU A 339 0.52 -12.94 15.97
CA LEU A 339 0.45 -11.74 16.77
C LEU A 339 1.02 -10.50 16.07
N TYR A 340 1.92 -10.69 15.09
CA TYR A 340 2.53 -9.59 14.33
C TYR A 340 1.88 -9.36 12.96
N SER A 341 0.73 -9.96 12.70
CA SER A 341 0.02 -9.76 11.43
C SER A 341 -1.47 -9.53 11.64
N ARG A 342 -2.18 -10.54 12.10
CA ARG A 342 -3.65 -10.56 12.14
C ARG A 342 -4.23 -10.21 13.52
N TYR A 343 -3.51 -10.58 14.60
CA TYR A 343 -4.04 -10.54 15.96
C TYR A 343 -3.14 -9.73 16.92
N ILE A 344 -2.72 -8.54 16.49
CA ILE A 344 -1.72 -7.70 17.19
C ILE A 344 -2.11 -7.43 18.67
N LEU A 345 -3.38 -7.16 18.92
CA LEU A 345 -3.88 -6.85 20.28
C LEU A 345 -4.51 -8.05 21.02
N SER A 346 -4.42 -9.28 20.48
CA SER A 346 -4.99 -10.45 21.14
C SER A 346 -4.18 -10.86 22.37
N TYR A 347 -4.73 -10.60 23.55
CA TYR A 347 -4.12 -10.99 24.82
C TYR A 347 -4.21 -12.50 25.08
N SER A 348 -5.28 -13.18 24.63
CA SER A 348 -5.42 -14.64 24.78
C SER A 348 -4.36 -15.40 23.97
N ARG A 349 -4.11 -14.99 22.71
CA ARG A 349 -3.03 -15.56 21.89
C ARG A 349 -1.64 -15.22 22.46
N ALA A 350 -1.48 -14.03 23.04
CA ALA A 350 -0.25 -13.66 23.72
C ALA A 350 0.04 -14.58 24.93
N LEU A 351 -0.97 -14.84 25.75
CA LEU A 351 -0.85 -15.76 26.87
C LEU A 351 -0.56 -17.21 26.42
N MET A 352 -1.29 -17.68 25.41
CA MET A 352 -1.06 -19.00 24.81
C MET A 352 0.37 -19.13 24.26
N GLY A 353 0.86 -18.09 23.57
CA GLY A 353 2.22 -18.04 23.04
C GLY A 353 3.28 -18.03 24.14
N THR A 354 3.00 -17.39 25.28
CA THR A 354 3.89 -17.46 26.44
C THR A 354 3.98 -18.87 27.01
N LEU A 355 2.86 -19.58 27.13
CA LEU A 355 2.84 -20.97 27.60
C LEU A 355 3.61 -21.91 26.66
N ILE A 356 3.36 -21.80 25.35
CA ILE A 356 4.08 -22.61 24.36
C ILE A 356 5.58 -22.27 24.39
N GLY A 357 5.94 -20.99 24.45
CA GLY A 357 7.32 -20.53 24.54
C GLY A 357 8.02 -21.04 25.81
N PHE A 358 7.31 -21.06 26.96
CA PHE A 358 7.81 -21.65 28.18
C PHE A 358 8.12 -23.14 28.04
N LEU A 359 7.18 -23.91 27.49
CA LEU A 359 7.38 -25.35 27.25
C LEU A 359 8.57 -25.62 26.35
N LEU A 360 8.70 -24.84 25.26
CA LEU A 360 9.84 -24.95 24.34
C LEU A 360 11.16 -24.52 25.02
N ALA A 361 11.14 -23.49 25.85
CA ALA A 361 12.31 -23.05 26.61
C ALA A 361 12.80 -24.12 27.60
N VAL A 362 11.85 -24.79 28.31
CA VAL A 362 12.17 -25.91 29.20
C VAL A 362 12.75 -27.08 28.41
N LEU A 363 12.16 -27.40 27.27
CA LEU A 363 12.65 -28.47 26.39
C LEU A 363 14.06 -28.17 25.87
N PHE A 364 14.29 -26.93 25.42
CA PHE A 364 15.63 -26.47 24.99
C PHE A 364 16.65 -26.59 26.12
N THR A 365 16.32 -26.15 27.32
CA THR A 365 17.18 -26.25 28.50
C THR A 365 17.52 -27.71 28.85
N TYR A 366 16.59 -28.64 28.63
CA TYR A 366 16.81 -30.06 28.90
C TYR A 366 17.79 -30.70 27.93
N PHE A 367 17.64 -30.45 26.61
CA PHE A 367 18.47 -31.04 25.58
C PHE A 367 19.85 -30.39 25.44
N PHE A 368 19.94 -29.06 25.68
CA PHE A 368 21.16 -28.29 25.49
C PHE A 368 21.73 -27.77 26.81
N LYS A 369 22.05 -28.68 27.72
CA LYS A 369 22.51 -28.36 29.09
C LYS A 369 23.68 -27.39 29.12
N GLN A 370 24.61 -27.44 28.18
CA GLN A 370 25.78 -26.57 28.08
C GLN A 370 25.43 -25.11 27.74
N PHE A 371 24.24 -24.85 27.20
CA PHE A 371 23.74 -23.51 26.88
C PHE A 371 22.54 -23.12 27.76
N ALA A 372 22.32 -23.84 28.87
CA ALA A 372 21.12 -23.67 29.67
C ALA A 372 21.36 -22.69 30.83
N TYR A 373 20.49 -21.69 30.94
CA TYR A 373 20.39 -20.93 32.17
C TYR A 373 19.71 -21.75 33.30
N SER A 374 19.84 -21.27 34.52
CA SER A 374 19.12 -21.84 35.68
C SER A 374 17.62 -21.95 35.39
N ARG A 375 17.01 -23.09 35.74
CA ARG A 375 15.56 -23.33 35.59
C ARG A 375 14.72 -22.22 36.20
N LEU A 376 15.18 -21.65 37.34
CA LEU A 376 14.53 -20.51 38.01
C LEU A 376 14.52 -19.25 37.13
N VAL A 377 15.57 -19.00 36.32
CA VAL A 377 15.59 -17.88 35.40
C VAL A 377 14.49 -18.03 34.36
N ILE A 378 14.31 -19.24 33.79
CA ILE A 378 13.28 -19.50 32.77
C ILE A 378 11.87 -19.36 33.37
N ILE A 379 11.63 -19.89 34.58
CA ILE A 379 10.35 -19.77 35.28
C ILE A 379 10.04 -18.29 35.57
N ASN A 380 10.96 -17.55 36.15
CA ASN A 380 10.78 -16.14 36.46
C ASN A 380 10.58 -15.29 35.21
N ALA A 381 11.39 -15.51 34.19
CA ALA A 381 11.25 -14.80 32.90
C ALA A 381 9.88 -15.07 32.26
N SER A 382 9.45 -16.34 32.20
CA SER A 382 8.15 -16.72 31.65
C SER A 382 6.97 -16.14 32.45
N THR A 383 7.09 -16.06 33.75
CA THR A 383 6.07 -15.44 34.63
C THR A 383 5.96 -13.93 34.34
N LEU A 384 7.10 -13.23 34.24
CA LEU A 384 7.11 -11.81 33.90
C LEU A 384 6.56 -11.58 32.48
N ILE A 385 6.95 -12.40 31.51
CA ILE A 385 6.42 -12.33 30.14
C ILE A 385 4.90 -12.57 30.14
N ALA A 386 4.39 -13.56 30.90
CA ALA A 386 2.96 -13.85 31.01
C ALA A 386 2.16 -12.68 31.59
N LEU A 387 2.79 -11.88 32.43
CA LEU A 387 2.16 -10.70 33.05
C LEU A 387 2.21 -9.48 32.11
N PHE A 388 3.40 -9.13 31.63
CA PHE A 388 3.61 -7.87 30.94
C PHE A 388 3.22 -7.91 29.47
N LEU A 389 3.36 -9.04 28.79
CA LEU A 389 3.12 -9.12 27.34
C LEU A 389 1.61 -9.13 26.99
N PRO A 390 0.71 -9.84 27.69
CA PRO A 390 -0.72 -9.59 27.60
C PRO A 390 -1.12 -8.26 28.24
N GLY A 391 -0.45 -7.85 29.31
CA GLY A 391 -0.74 -6.65 30.09
C GLY A 391 -0.70 -5.38 29.25
N TRP A 392 0.33 -5.16 28.42
CA TRP A 392 0.38 -3.98 27.57
C TRP A 392 -0.73 -3.98 26.51
N ARG A 393 -1.15 -5.15 26.02
CA ARG A 393 -2.26 -5.29 25.07
C ARG A 393 -3.59 -4.94 25.72
N ILE A 394 -3.83 -5.44 26.93
CA ILE A 394 -5.02 -5.09 27.74
C ILE A 394 -5.03 -3.59 28.05
N PHE A 395 -3.89 -3.02 28.43
CA PHE A 395 -3.77 -1.59 28.70
C PHE A 395 -4.04 -0.74 27.44
N THR A 396 -3.54 -1.16 26.30
CA THR A 396 -3.82 -0.50 25.02
C THR A 396 -5.31 -0.56 24.68
N HIS A 397 -5.97 -1.71 24.90
CA HIS A 397 -7.42 -1.82 24.75
C HIS A 397 -8.17 -0.86 25.68
N TYR A 398 -7.75 -0.77 26.93
CA TYR A 398 -8.34 0.16 27.90
C TYR A 398 -8.19 1.62 27.43
N LEU A 399 -7.03 2.02 26.93
CA LEU A 399 -6.82 3.36 26.37
C LEU A 399 -7.69 3.62 25.14
N ILE A 400 -7.80 2.65 24.25
CA ILE A 400 -8.67 2.74 23.05
C ILE A 400 -10.13 2.91 23.49
N SER A 401 -10.60 2.12 24.47
CA SER A 401 -11.97 2.21 24.99
C SER A 401 -12.29 3.57 25.64
N ARG A 402 -11.28 4.25 26.19
CA ARG A 402 -11.40 5.59 26.75
C ARG A 402 -11.25 6.71 25.71
N GLY A 403 -11.03 6.37 24.43
CA GLY A 403 -10.94 7.33 23.33
C GLY A 403 -9.61 8.08 23.21
N TYR A 404 -8.56 7.69 23.95
CA TYR A 404 -7.25 8.38 23.91
C TYR A 404 -6.59 8.38 22.52
N PHE A 405 -6.92 7.43 21.65
CA PHE A 405 -6.42 7.36 20.27
C PHE A 405 -7.45 7.82 19.23
N ARG A 406 -8.59 8.35 19.67
CA ARG A 406 -9.62 8.88 18.77
C ARG A 406 -9.16 10.25 18.25
N SER A 407 -8.93 10.35 16.95
CA SER A 407 -8.75 11.66 16.31
C SER A 407 -10.09 12.36 16.20
N VAL A 408 -10.10 13.67 16.45
CA VAL A 408 -11.28 14.55 16.36
C VAL A 408 -11.88 14.58 14.93
N ASN A 409 -11.10 14.18 13.93
CA ASN A 409 -11.55 14.01 12.53
C ASN A 409 -11.63 12.51 12.21
N HIS A 410 -12.79 12.01 11.81
CA HIS A 410 -13.09 10.63 11.40
C HIS A 410 -12.15 10.02 10.33
N SER A 411 -11.15 10.75 9.86
CA SER A 411 -10.22 10.34 8.80
C SER A 411 -8.89 9.71 9.27
N LYS A 412 -8.61 9.62 10.59
CA LYS A 412 -7.38 8.99 11.09
C LYS A 412 -7.71 7.61 11.65
N SER A 413 -7.31 6.58 10.92
CA SER A 413 -7.41 5.17 11.35
C SER A 413 -6.82 4.97 12.75
N LEU A 414 -7.53 4.23 13.59
CA LEU A 414 -7.03 3.66 14.83
C LEU A 414 -5.70 2.94 14.56
N LEU A 415 -4.69 3.16 15.40
CA LEU A 415 -3.31 2.70 15.17
C LEU A 415 -3.20 1.18 14.95
N PHE A 416 -4.17 0.40 15.46
CA PHE A 416 -4.17 -1.05 15.46
C PHE A 416 -5.41 -1.69 14.84
N ALA A 417 -6.40 -0.91 14.34
CA ALA A 417 -7.61 -1.43 13.76
C ALA A 417 -7.48 -1.65 12.24
N ARG A 418 -8.15 -2.69 11.74
CA ARG A 418 -8.25 -2.99 10.30
C ARG A 418 -9.50 -2.31 9.75
N LYS A 419 -9.32 -1.58 8.67
CA LYS A 419 -10.43 -0.95 7.95
C LYS A 419 -11.28 -2.02 7.29
N THR A 420 -12.54 -2.07 7.68
CA THR A 420 -13.49 -3.12 7.34
C THR A 420 -14.74 -2.53 6.73
N ILE A 421 -15.27 -3.18 5.70
CA ILE A 421 -16.60 -2.90 5.16
C ILE A 421 -17.51 -4.11 5.34
N VAL A 422 -18.81 -3.84 5.46
CA VAL A 422 -19.84 -4.88 5.47
C VAL A 422 -20.50 -4.89 4.10
N LEU A 423 -20.55 -6.04 3.46
CA LEU A 423 -21.29 -6.27 2.23
C LEU A 423 -22.69 -6.80 2.58
N GLY A 424 -23.70 -6.00 2.28
CA GLY A 424 -25.09 -6.19 2.67
C GLY A 424 -25.52 -5.22 3.76
N SER A 425 -26.56 -4.43 3.49
CA SER A 425 -27.15 -3.46 4.43
C SER A 425 -28.50 -3.95 4.99
N ASP A 426 -28.75 -5.24 4.89
CA ASP A 426 -29.91 -5.94 5.43
C ASP A 426 -29.87 -6.07 6.97
N ILE A 427 -30.91 -6.66 7.55
CA ILE A 427 -31.04 -6.83 9.01
C ILE A 427 -29.81 -7.54 9.62
N GLU A 428 -29.26 -8.55 8.92
CA GLU A 428 -28.08 -9.26 9.37
C GLU A 428 -26.82 -8.37 9.29
N GLY A 429 -26.64 -7.63 8.18
CA GLY A 429 -25.53 -6.68 8.02
C GLY A 429 -25.55 -5.59 9.08
N VAL A 430 -26.73 -5.06 9.43
CA VAL A 430 -26.90 -4.09 10.51
C VAL A 430 -26.54 -4.71 11.86
N ARG A 431 -27.01 -5.92 12.17
CA ARG A 431 -26.66 -6.66 13.40
C ARG A 431 -25.15 -6.91 13.53
N ILE A 432 -24.49 -7.27 12.42
CA ILE A 432 -23.04 -7.45 12.37
C ILE A 432 -22.34 -6.13 12.75
N ALA A 433 -22.75 -5.02 12.12
CA ALA A 433 -22.13 -3.72 12.37
C ALA A 433 -22.33 -3.26 13.82
N GLU A 434 -23.54 -3.37 14.37
CA GLU A 434 -23.85 -3.01 15.76
C GLU A 434 -23.02 -3.84 16.74
N SER A 435 -22.89 -5.14 16.51
CA SER A 435 -22.12 -6.02 17.38
C SER A 435 -20.62 -5.68 17.37
N ILE A 436 -20.08 -5.27 16.21
CA ILE A 436 -18.69 -4.84 16.10
C ILE A 436 -18.49 -3.44 16.72
N LEU A 437 -19.42 -2.51 16.52
CA LEU A 437 -19.36 -1.15 17.08
C LEU A 437 -19.45 -1.15 18.61
N ASN A 438 -20.23 -2.06 19.18
CA ASN A 438 -20.37 -2.23 20.61
C ASN A 438 -19.14 -2.87 21.29
N ARG A 439 -18.19 -3.40 20.49
CA ARG A 439 -16.94 -3.99 20.97
C ARG A 439 -15.71 -3.26 20.44
N PHE A 440 -15.11 -2.47 21.30
CA PHE A 440 -13.87 -1.75 21.01
C PHE A 440 -12.64 -2.67 20.86
N ASP A 441 -12.76 -3.93 21.31
CA ASP A 441 -11.70 -4.96 21.23
C ASP A 441 -11.75 -5.79 19.95
N SER A 442 -12.69 -5.54 19.06
CA SER A 442 -12.82 -6.26 17.77
C SER A 442 -11.58 -6.11 16.87
N GLY A 443 -10.81 -5.04 17.04
CA GLY A 443 -9.70 -4.69 16.16
C GLY A 443 -10.15 -4.32 14.73
N LEU A 444 -11.46 -4.01 14.55
CA LEU A 444 -12.08 -3.66 13.29
C LEU A 444 -12.53 -2.19 13.31
N ASP A 445 -12.21 -1.46 12.26
CA ASP A 445 -12.65 -0.09 12.01
C ASP A 445 -13.66 -0.13 10.87
N LEU A 446 -14.95 -0.11 11.21
CA LEU A 446 -16.02 -0.18 10.23
C LEU A 446 -16.15 1.14 9.50
N ILE A 447 -15.91 1.11 8.19
CA ILE A 447 -15.96 2.29 7.33
C ILE A 447 -17.36 2.52 6.76
N GLY A 448 -18.10 1.45 6.43
CA GLY A 448 -19.46 1.55 5.92
C GLY A 448 -19.98 0.29 5.26
N TYR A 449 -21.17 0.41 4.65
CA TYR A 449 -21.82 -0.65 3.88
C TYR A 449 -21.60 -0.48 2.38
N ILE A 450 -21.55 -1.61 1.68
CA ILE A 450 -21.72 -1.71 0.22
C ILE A 450 -22.82 -2.74 -0.04
N ASP A 451 -23.79 -2.42 -0.90
CA ASP A 451 -24.90 -3.30 -1.21
C ASP A 451 -25.24 -3.31 -2.72
N LYS A 452 -26.01 -4.30 -3.16
CA LYS A 452 -26.54 -4.40 -4.53
C LYS A 452 -27.69 -3.42 -4.74
N ASN A 453 -28.63 -3.37 -3.78
CA ASN A 453 -29.93 -2.73 -3.88
C ASN A 453 -30.15 -1.79 -2.68
N TYR A 454 -29.44 -0.69 -2.63
CA TYR A 454 -29.71 0.33 -1.61
C TYR A 454 -30.98 1.12 -1.97
N GLN A 455 -31.94 1.18 -1.05
CA GLN A 455 -33.07 2.10 -1.08
C GLN A 455 -32.82 3.21 -0.05
N GLU A 456 -32.92 4.47 -0.47
CA GLU A 456 -32.60 5.65 0.37
C GLU A 456 -33.54 5.81 1.61
N GLU A 457 -34.57 5.01 1.73
CA GLU A 457 -35.54 5.09 2.84
C GLU A 457 -34.97 4.60 4.20
N ASN A 458 -33.81 3.95 4.25
CA ASN A 458 -33.20 3.46 5.50
C ASN A 458 -32.23 4.49 6.12
N ASN A 459 -32.77 5.60 6.64
CA ASN A 459 -31.97 6.67 7.28
C ASN A 459 -31.34 6.31 8.64
N ASN A 460 -31.46 5.08 9.16
CA ASN A 460 -30.99 4.68 10.50
C ASN A 460 -29.89 3.60 10.47
N LEU A 461 -28.98 3.63 9.50
CA LEU A 461 -27.85 2.71 9.48
C LEU A 461 -26.79 3.12 10.52
N PRO A 462 -26.25 2.17 11.33
CA PRO A 462 -25.24 2.47 12.34
C PRO A 462 -23.88 2.92 11.76
N ILE A 463 -23.61 2.61 10.48
CA ILE A 463 -22.46 3.09 9.72
C ILE A 463 -22.93 3.59 8.33
N PRO A 464 -22.18 4.50 7.67
CA PRO A 464 -22.61 5.10 6.41
C PRO A 464 -22.69 4.09 5.26
N PHE A 465 -23.63 4.31 4.35
CA PHE A 465 -23.63 3.64 3.07
C PHE A 465 -22.57 4.28 2.15
N LEU A 466 -21.66 3.48 1.58
CA LEU A 466 -20.56 3.96 0.77
C LEU A 466 -20.85 3.94 -0.73
N GLY A 467 -21.64 2.98 -1.20
CA GLY A 467 -21.94 2.84 -2.61
C GLY A 467 -22.42 1.43 -2.99
N LYS A 468 -22.66 1.22 -4.29
CA LYS A 468 -23.16 -0.03 -4.83
C LYS A 468 -22.04 -1.07 -5.05
N LEU A 469 -22.42 -2.34 -5.15
CA LEU A 469 -21.51 -3.47 -5.33
C LEU A 469 -20.62 -3.34 -6.58
N ASN A 470 -21.12 -2.74 -7.66
CA ASN A 470 -20.35 -2.49 -8.87
C ASN A 470 -19.20 -1.47 -8.67
N GLU A 471 -19.30 -0.62 -7.64
CA GLU A 471 -18.29 0.37 -7.24
C GLU A 471 -17.34 -0.15 -6.15
N ALA A 472 -17.60 -1.38 -5.65
CA ALA A 472 -16.91 -1.94 -4.48
C ALA A 472 -15.38 -1.91 -4.63
N ARG A 473 -14.86 -2.25 -5.81
CA ARG A 473 -13.40 -2.23 -6.06
C ARG A 473 -12.80 -0.84 -5.89
N GLN A 474 -13.48 0.19 -6.38
CA GLN A 474 -13.07 1.59 -6.21
C GLN A 474 -13.14 2.02 -4.74
N LEU A 475 -14.24 1.69 -4.07
CA LEU A 475 -14.46 2.02 -2.65
C LEU A 475 -13.42 1.35 -1.75
N ILE A 476 -13.07 0.08 -2.02
CA ILE A 476 -12.02 -0.65 -1.32
C ILE A 476 -10.68 0.09 -1.41
N HIS A 477 -10.30 0.55 -2.61
CA HIS A 477 -9.08 1.33 -2.80
C HIS A 477 -9.14 2.71 -2.14
N THR A 478 -10.23 3.44 -2.37
CA THR A 478 -10.41 4.81 -1.86
C THR A 478 -10.32 4.85 -0.32
N HIS A 479 -10.98 3.92 0.34
CA HIS A 479 -11.01 3.84 1.80
C HIS A 479 -9.88 2.99 2.38
N ARG A 480 -9.04 2.36 1.53
CA ARG A 480 -7.94 1.46 1.94
C ARG A 480 -8.44 0.33 2.83
N ILE A 481 -9.47 -0.36 2.37
CA ILE A 481 -10.08 -1.47 3.10
C ILE A 481 -9.12 -2.64 3.17
N ASN A 482 -9.05 -3.29 4.33
CA ASN A 482 -8.22 -4.46 4.56
C ASN A 482 -9.06 -5.73 4.70
N GLU A 483 -10.32 -5.57 5.09
CA GLU A 483 -11.18 -6.69 5.45
C GLU A 483 -12.61 -6.46 4.98
N ILE A 484 -13.25 -7.53 4.53
CA ILE A 484 -14.61 -7.55 4.04
C ILE A 484 -15.40 -8.58 4.82
N ILE A 485 -16.57 -8.18 5.31
CA ILE A 485 -17.50 -9.06 5.99
C ILE A 485 -18.75 -9.18 5.12
N PHE A 486 -19.09 -10.41 4.71
CA PHE A 486 -20.31 -10.68 3.96
C PHE A 486 -21.47 -10.96 4.92
N SER A 487 -22.62 -10.34 4.65
CA SER A 487 -23.92 -10.79 5.19
C SER A 487 -24.38 -12.00 4.40
N SER A 488 -24.61 -13.13 5.08
CA SER A 488 -24.99 -14.39 4.43
C SER A 488 -26.41 -14.33 3.85
N SER A 489 -27.26 -13.43 4.34
CA SER A 489 -28.62 -13.22 3.85
C SER A 489 -28.69 -12.41 2.55
N SER A 490 -27.71 -11.53 2.30
CA SER A 490 -27.66 -10.68 1.09
C SER A 490 -26.95 -11.29 -0.09
N PHE A 491 -26.05 -12.26 0.14
CA PHE A 491 -25.16 -12.79 -0.89
C PHE A 491 -25.17 -14.32 -0.92
N SER A 492 -25.41 -14.89 -2.09
CA SER A 492 -25.23 -16.32 -2.34
C SER A 492 -23.74 -16.70 -2.36
N ASN A 493 -23.43 -17.97 -2.07
CA ASN A 493 -22.07 -18.50 -2.12
C ASN A 493 -21.38 -18.25 -3.48
N LYS A 494 -22.12 -18.32 -4.59
CA LYS A 494 -21.63 -18.04 -5.94
C LYS A 494 -21.20 -16.57 -6.07
N GLU A 495 -22.00 -15.64 -5.59
CA GLU A 495 -21.69 -14.21 -5.68
C GLU A 495 -20.53 -13.82 -4.77
N ILE A 496 -20.39 -14.46 -3.60
CA ILE A 496 -19.23 -14.29 -2.73
C ILE A 496 -17.96 -14.73 -3.46
N LEU A 497 -17.97 -15.91 -4.08
CA LEU A 497 -16.82 -16.42 -4.85
C LEU A 497 -16.48 -15.54 -6.06
N ASP A 498 -17.49 -15.09 -6.82
CA ASP A 498 -17.30 -14.19 -7.95
C ASP A 498 -16.70 -12.84 -7.51
N PHE A 499 -17.15 -12.32 -6.37
CA PHE A 499 -16.60 -11.09 -5.79
C PHE A 499 -15.14 -11.28 -5.34
N MET A 500 -14.85 -12.37 -4.66
CA MET A 500 -13.50 -12.71 -4.23
C MET A 500 -12.54 -12.88 -5.41
N ASP A 501 -12.99 -13.49 -6.51
CA ASP A 501 -12.17 -13.63 -7.71
C ASP A 501 -11.88 -12.27 -8.36
N LYS A 502 -12.89 -11.41 -8.49
CA LYS A 502 -12.76 -10.04 -9.00
C LYS A 502 -11.85 -9.13 -8.16
N THR A 503 -11.70 -9.42 -6.87
CA THR A 503 -10.89 -8.63 -5.92
C THR A 503 -9.64 -9.35 -5.42
N ARG A 504 -9.28 -10.47 -6.05
CA ARG A 504 -8.18 -11.36 -5.68
C ARG A 504 -6.81 -10.67 -5.57
N ASP A 505 -6.55 -9.71 -6.45
CA ASP A 505 -5.30 -8.91 -6.48
C ASP A 505 -5.18 -7.94 -5.30
N LEU A 506 -6.28 -7.61 -4.61
CA LEU A 506 -6.32 -6.63 -3.53
C LEU A 506 -5.86 -7.16 -2.17
N ARG A 507 -5.58 -8.47 -2.06
CA ARG A 507 -5.10 -9.14 -0.83
C ARG A 507 -5.96 -8.86 0.40
N LEU A 508 -7.26 -8.91 0.24
CA LEU A 508 -8.24 -8.66 1.30
C LEU A 508 -8.42 -9.89 2.19
N ILE A 509 -8.85 -9.63 3.42
CA ILE A 509 -9.35 -10.67 4.32
C ILE A 509 -10.85 -10.76 4.12
N TYR A 510 -11.36 -11.97 3.87
CA TYR A 510 -12.79 -12.20 3.68
C TYR A 510 -13.34 -12.98 4.86
N ARG A 511 -14.47 -12.49 5.39
CA ARG A 511 -15.23 -13.16 6.44
C ARG A 511 -16.70 -13.23 6.08
N MET A 512 -17.38 -14.24 6.56
CA MET A 512 -18.83 -14.33 6.52
C MET A 512 -19.35 -14.78 7.87
N VAL A 513 -20.56 -14.37 8.18
CA VAL A 513 -21.31 -14.94 9.30
C VAL A 513 -21.95 -16.23 8.77
N PRO A 514 -21.65 -17.40 9.37
CA PRO A 514 -22.23 -18.66 8.92
C PRO A 514 -23.73 -18.71 9.19
N SER A 515 -24.48 -19.31 8.28
CA SER A 515 -25.85 -19.71 8.57
C SER A 515 -25.87 -20.83 9.62
N GLU A 516 -26.99 -21.05 10.29
CA GLU A 516 -27.14 -22.13 11.27
C GLU A 516 -26.77 -23.51 10.70
N GLN A 517 -26.98 -23.72 9.41
CA GLN A 517 -26.63 -24.94 8.70
C GLN A 517 -25.10 -25.13 8.50
N ASP A 518 -24.37 -24.02 8.31
CA ASP A 518 -22.91 -24.06 8.11
C ASP A 518 -22.17 -24.37 9.42
N ILE A 519 -22.73 -23.97 10.57
CA ILE A 519 -22.17 -24.26 11.89
C ILE A 519 -22.25 -25.75 12.22
N LEU A 520 -23.33 -26.42 11.81
CA LEU A 520 -23.54 -27.86 12.03
C LEU A 520 -22.56 -28.75 11.24
N LEU A 521 -21.97 -28.26 10.15
CA LEU A 521 -21.06 -29.03 9.29
C LEU A 521 -19.60 -29.05 9.76
N GLY A 522 -19.23 -28.34 10.82
CA GLY A 522 -17.97 -28.50 11.58
C GLY A 522 -16.65 -28.30 10.82
N LYS A 523 -16.64 -27.66 9.64
CA LYS A 523 -15.49 -27.62 8.73
C LYS A 523 -14.64 -26.36 8.72
N SER A 524 -14.86 -25.40 9.61
CA SER A 524 -14.17 -24.09 9.50
C SER A 524 -13.65 -23.58 10.84
N ASN A 525 -12.50 -22.90 10.80
CA ASN A 525 -11.99 -22.12 11.92
C ASN A 525 -12.96 -20.95 12.17
N VAL A 526 -13.73 -21.04 13.23
CA VAL A 526 -14.69 -20.03 13.66
C VAL A 526 -13.98 -19.07 14.61
N ASP A 527 -13.89 -17.81 14.22
CA ASP A 527 -13.45 -16.72 15.11
C ASP A 527 -14.68 -16.08 15.72
N ASP A 528 -14.83 -16.07 17.04
CA ASP A 528 -15.92 -15.37 17.72
C ASP A 528 -15.51 -13.90 17.99
N ILE A 529 -16.23 -12.97 17.40
CA ILE A 529 -16.08 -11.53 17.62
C ILE A 529 -17.44 -10.98 18.05
N GLY A 530 -17.59 -10.66 19.32
CA GLY A 530 -18.81 -10.02 19.82
C GLY A 530 -20.01 -10.93 19.97
N GLY A 531 -19.82 -12.23 20.16
CA GLY A 531 -20.91 -13.20 20.19
C GLY A 531 -21.48 -13.50 18.79
N ILE A 532 -20.79 -13.04 17.73
CA ILE A 532 -21.04 -13.46 16.37
C ILE A 532 -19.84 -14.32 15.92
N SER A 533 -20.15 -15.52 15.49
CA SER A 533 -19.19 -16.44 14.92
C SER A 533 -18.89 -16.06 13.47
N PHE A 534 -17.62 -15.87 13.14
CA PHE A 534 -17.17 -15.57 11.79
C PHE A 534 -16.39 -16.73 11.21
N ILE A 535 -16.74 -17.11 10.00
CA ILE A 535 -15.95 -18.05 9.21
C ILE A 535 -14.97 -17.25 8.33
N ASN A 536 -13.68 -17.57 8.45
CA ASN A 536 -12.67 -17.01 7.56
C ASN A 536 -12.70 -17.76 6.23
N ILE A 537 -12.96 -17.04 5.14
CA ILE A 537 -12.89 -17.60 3.80
C ILE A 537 -11.46 -17.38 3.31
N GLU A 538 -10.64 -18.45 3.33
CA GLU A 538 -9.24 -18.37 2.91
C GLU A 538 -9.07 -18.95 1.51
N TYR A 539 -8.48 -18.17 0.61
CA TYR A 539 -7.92 -18.71 -0.64
C TYR A 539 -6.61 -19.43 -0.31
N ASN A 540 -6.60 -20.77 -0.35
CA ASN A 540 -5.45 -21.63 -0.01
C ASN A 540 -4.17 -21.36 -0.83
N PHE A 541 -4.22 -20.49 -1.84
CA PHE A 541 -3.10 -20.22 -2.75
C PHE A 541 -2.03 -19.25 -2.21
N TYR A 542 -2.32 -18.45 -1.17
CA TYR A 542 -1.40 -17.40 -0.71
C TYR A 542 -0.53 -17.78 0.49
N GLN A 543 -0.56 -18.98 0.96
CA GLN A 543 0.24 -19.43 2.10
C GLN A 543 1.65 -19.91 1.70
N LYS A 544 2.42 -19.12 0.94
CA LYS A 544 3.85 -19.45 0.70
C LYS A 544 4.59 -19.64 2.02
N PHE A 545 4.29 -18.82 3.02
CA PHE A 545 4.90 -18.92 4.34
C PHE A 545 4.49 -20.19 5.08
N HIS A 546 3.22 -20.59 5.05
CA HIS A 546 2.77 -21.85 5.63
C HIS A 546 3.34 -23.07 4.91
N LYS A 547 3.49 -23.03 3.59
CA LYS A 547 4.16 -24.13 2.84
C LYS A 547 5.64 -24.25 3.21
N ILE A 548 6.34 -23.12 3.34
CA ILE A 548 7.74 -23.08 3.76
C ILE A 548 7.88 -23.51 5.22
N SER A 549 7.06 -22.98 6.12
CA SER A 549 7.08 -23.36 7.55
C SER A 549 6.73 -24.82 7.75
N LYS A 550 5.73 -25.34 7.01
CA LYS A 550 5.39 -26.76 7.02
C LYS A 550 6.58 -27.60 6.53
N ARG A 551 7.22 -27.21 5.42
CA ARG A 551 8.38 -27.92 4.88
C ARG A 551 9.56 -27.96 5.83
N ILE A 552 9.85 -26.82 6.48
CA ILE A 552 10.89 -26.72 7.52
C ILE A 552 10.52 -27.64 8.71
N PHE A 553 9.28 -27.59 9.16
CA PHE A 553 8.78 -28.44 10.25
C PHE A 553 8.90 -29.92 9.88
N ASP A 554 8.44 -30.31 8.69
CA ASP A 554 8.52 -31.70 8.19
C ASP A 554 9.99 -32.17 8.14
N ILE A 555 10.92 -31.32 7.69
CA ILE A 555 12.37 -31.64 7.64
C ILE A 555 12.91 -31.81 9.07
N ILE A 556 12.60 -30.90 9.99
CA ILE A 556 13.08 -30.98 11.38
C ILE A 556 12.55 -32.26 12.05
N ILE A 557 11.26 -32.54 11.92
CA ILE A 557 10.65 -33.76 12.49
C ILE A 557 11.23 -35.02 11.84
N SER A 558 11.44 -35.01 10.53
CA SER A 558 12.05 -36.17 9.82
C SER A 558 13.48 -36.43 10.28
N ILE A 559 14.31 -35.38 10.45
CA ILE A 559 15.67 -35.52 10.97
C ILE A 559 15.63 -36.04 12.41
N LEU A 560 14.74 -35.52 13.25
CA LEU A 560 14.60 -35.93 14.65
C LEU A 560 14.15 -37.40 14.76
N LEU A 561 13.17 -37.80 13.98
CA LEU A 561 12.71 -39.21 13.90
C LEU A 561 13.80 -40.12 13.35
N LEU A 562 14.52 -39.72 12.30
CA LEU A 562 15.65 -40.49 11.77
C LEU A 562 16.76 -40.68 12.82
N THR A 563 17.07 -39.62 13.57
CA THR A 563 18.09 -39.70 14.64
C THR A 563 17.67 -40.63 15.78
N ILE A 564 16.40 -40.56 16.19
CA ILE A 564 15.86 -41.42 17.27
C ILE A 564 15.73 -42.89 16.80
N LEU A 565 15.30 -43.12 15.56
CA LEU A 565 15.07 -44.45 15.03
C LEU A 565 16.32 -45.06 14.43
N SER A 566 17.38 -44.28 14.15
CA SER A 566 18.62 -44.78 13.54
C SER A 566 19.26 -45.95 14.30
N PRO A 567 19.35 -45.98 15.67
CA PRO A 567 19.89 -47.13 16.38
C PRO A 567 19.04 -48.39 16.18
N ILE A 568 17.72 -48.25 16.13
CA ILE A 568 16.79 -49.37 15.91
C ILE A 568 16.91 -49.89 14.48
N ILE A 569 16.97 -49.00 13.49
CA ILE A 569 17.15 -49.37 12.07
C ILE A 569 18.49 -50.06 11.84
N LEU A 570 19.58 -49.50 12.43
CA LEU A 570 20.91 -50.10 12.35
C LEU A 570 20.96 -51.46 13.04
N SER A 571 20.32 -51.63 14.19
CA SER A 571 20.19 -52.91 14.88
C SER A 571 19.44 -53.91 14.04
N TYR A 572 18.33 -53.53 13.41
CA TYR A 572 17.55 -54.40 12.54
C TYR A 572 18.32 -54.83 11.28
N ILE A 573 19.06 -53.90 10.65
CA ILE A 573 19.90 -54.20 9.48
C ILE A 573 21.06 -55.12 9.87
N SER A 574 21.69 -54.94 11.05
CA SER A 574 22.77 -55.77 11.54
C SER A 574 22.28 -57.18 11.87
N LEU A 575 21.11 -57.32 12.53
CA LEU A 575 20.48 -58.63 12.78
C LEU A 575 20.09 -59.32 11.47
N GLY A 576 19.51 -58.60 10.50
CA GLY A 576 19.15 -59.16 9.20
C GLY A 576 20.35 -59.62 8.38
N ARG A 577 21.52 -58.96 8.53
CA ARG A 577 22.79 -59.45 7.95
C ARG A 577 23.34 -60.70 8.65
N LEU A 578 23.26 -60.76 9.97
CA LEU A 578 23.64 -61.92 10.76
C LEU A 578 22.80 -63.14 10.41
N VAL A 579 21.49 -62.96 10.30
CA VAL A 579 20.56 -64.04 9.89
C VAL A 579 20.82 -64.52 8.45
N LYS A 580 21.13 -63.59 7.51
CA LYS A 580 21.52 -63.99 6.15
C LYS A 580 22.84 -64.75 6.11
N ILE A 581 23.83 -64.39 6.93
CA ILE A 581 25.13 -65.08 7.01
C ILE A 581 24.93 -66.49 7.60
N GLN A 582 24.04 -66.70 8.58
CA GLN A 582 23.74 -68.02 9.09
C GLN A 582 23.02 -68.93 8.07
N PHE A 583 22.09 -68.36 7.28
CA PHE A 583 21.38 -69.14 6.24
C PHE A 583 22.27 -69.54 5.05
N TRP A 584 23.38 -68.82 4.80
CA TRP A 584 24.34 -69.17 3.73
C TRP A 584 25.50 -70.06 4.23
N GLY A 585 25.67 -70.14 5.55
CA GLY A 585 26.69 -71.01 6.18
C GLY A 585 26.24 -72.46 6.32
N GLU A 586 24.95 -72.77 6.22
CA GLU A 586 24.41 -74.15 6.28
C GLU A 586 24.11 -74.81 4.91
N ALA A 587 24.33 -74.09 3.81
CA ALA A 587 24.10 -74.56 2.45
C ALA A 587 25.40 -74.78 1.62
N GLY A 588 26.57 -74.89 2.30
CA GLY A 588 27.85 -75.15 1.69
C GLY A 588 28.46 -76.45 2.18
#